data_ac41aaaa20f811f4e1f22c8c7373bf50
#
_entry.id   ac41aaaa20f811f4e1f22c8c7373bf50
#
_cell.length_a   1.000
_cell.length_b   1.000
_cell.length_c   1.000
_cell.angle_alpha   90.00
_cell.angle_beta   90.00
_cell.angle_gamma   90.00
#
_symmetry.space_group_name_H-M   'P 1'
#
loop_
_entity.id
_entity.type
_entity.pdbx_description
1 polymer ?
#
loop_
_entity_poly.entity_id
_entity_poly.type
_entity_poly.pdbx_seq_one_letter_code
_entity_poly.pdbx_strand_id
1 'polypeptide(L)'
;AAVVSLPANQALAALLRLDKLSLVHYAAPVVEETLKGALVVFLILRRRIGFLVDAAIAGFAVGAGFATVENVYYAFASGPPGLGVWLVRGLGTAVMHGGATASLALMAKTLIDRRGRATLLAFLPGWCLAVLLHSAFNHFFLAPDLSTLALLFVLPLLLVAVFRGSEERTREWLGTGFDTDAELLELVHSGNVEGSRVGSYLQSLKELLPPTVMADMLCLLRL
;
A
#
# COMPACT_ATOMS: atom_id res chain seq x y z
N ALA A 1 -1.98 14.79 0.25
CA ALA A 1 -3.24 14.25 0.78
C ALA A 1 -3.65 14.98 2.05
N ALA A 2 -2.93 14.87 3.19
CA ALA A 2 -3.35 15.42 4.48
C ALA A 2 -3.65 16.93 4.48
N VAL A 3 -2.82 17.76 3.86
CA VAL A 3 -3.04 19.21 3.78
C VAL A 3 -4.32 19.57 3.01
N VAL A 4 -4.71 18.72 2.06
CA VAL A 4 -5.91 18.92 1.24
C VAL A 4 -7.16 18.35 1.94
N SER A 5 -7.01 17.29 2.75
CA SER A 5 -8.16 16.66 3.42
C SER A 5 -8.83 17.56 4.43
N LEU A 6 -8.07 18.38 5.18
CA LEU A 6 -8.62 19.27 6.20
C LEU A 6 -9.62 20.28 5.60
N PRO A 7 -9.26 21.12 4.59
CA PRO A 7 -10.23 22.03 3.99
C PRO A 7 -11.35 21.27 3.23
N ALA A 8 -11.06 20.11 2.63
CA ALA A 8 -12.08 19.30 1.98
C ALA A 8 -13.12 18.78 2.96
N ASN A 9 -12.69 18.29 4.13
CA ASN A 9 -13.58 17.84 5.19
C ASN A 9 -14.44 18.99 5.72
N GLN A 10 -13.87 20.19 5.93
CA GLN A 10 -14.61 21.37 6.37
C GLN A 10 -15.64 21.82 5.33
N ALA A 11 -15.25 21.87 4.04
CA ALA A 11 -16.16 22.23 2.96
C ALA A 11 -17.31 21.23 2.85
N LEU A 12 -17.03 19.93 2.94
CA LEU A 12 -18.03 18.86 2.87
C LEU A 12 -18.99 18.93 4.07
N ALA A 13 -18.46 19.17 5.28
CA ALA A 13 -19.28 19.33 6.47
C ALA A 13 -20.23 20.53 6.36
N ALA A 14 -19.74 21.66 5.86
CA ALA A 14 -20.56 22.85 5.63
C ALA A 14 -21.63 22.61 4.55
N LEU A 15 -21.27 21.99 3.44
CA LEU A 15 -22.16 21.71 2.31
C LEU A 15 -23.30 20.77 2.71
N LEU A 16 -22.99 19.68 3.40
CA LEU A 16 -23.94 18.66 3.80
C LEU A 16 -24.54 18.89 5.20
N ARG A 17 -24.16 19.98 5.87
CA ARG A 17 -24.58 20.33 7.24
C ARG A 17 -24.36 19.19 8.23
N LEU A 18 -23.18 18.51 8.13
CA LEU A 18 -22.85 17.41 9.00
C LEU A 18 -22.47 17.91 10.41
N ASP A 19 -22.94 17.20 11.40
CA ASP A 19 -22.43 17.37 12.76
C ASP A 19 -21.00 16.76 12.88
N LYS A 20 -20.30 17.08 13.96
CA LYS A 20 -18.91 16.68 14.16
C LYS A 20 -18.74 15.16 14.18
N LEU A 21 -19.68 14.42 14.75
CA LEU A 21 -19.60 12.96 14.85
C LEU A 21 -19.79 12.34 13.46
N SER A 22 -20.80 12.75 12.70
CA SER A 22 -21.03 12.27 11.33
C SER A 22 -19.83 12.59 10.42
N LEU A 23 -19.21 13.77 10.58
CA LEU A 23 -18.01 14.10 9.84
C LEU A 23 -16.87 13.14 10.16
N VAL A 24 -16.53 12.96 11.44
CA VAL A 24 -15.37 12.16 11.88
C VAL A 24 -15.57 10.67 11.59
N HIS A 25 -16.78 10.15 11.81
CA HIS A 25 -17.05 8.73 11.68
C HIS A 25 -17.22 8.26 10.24
N TYR A 26 -17.77 9.10 9.36
CA TYR A 26 -18.17 8.66 8.01
C TYR A 26 -17.55 9.50 6.90
N ALA A 27 -17.70 10.81 6.91
CA ALA A 27 -17.31 11.64 5.78
C ALA A 27 -15.79 11.82 5.67
N ALA A 28 -15.10 12.07 6.77
CA ALA A 28 -13.64 12.21 6.78
C ALA A 28 -12.93 10.94 6.31
N PRO A 29 -13.26 9.71 6.80
CA PRO A 29 -12.70 8.48 6.25
C PRO A 29 -12.82 8.36 4.74
N VAL A 30 -13.99 8.70 4.17
CA VAL A 30 -14.21 8.66 2.71
C VAL A 30 -13.27 9.62 1.97
N VAL A 31 -13.21 10.87 2.41
CA VAL A 31 -12.37 11.90 1.77
C VAL A 31 -10.88 11.53 1.88
N GLU A 32 -10.46 11.12 3.07
CA GLU A 32 -9.05 10.87 3.36
C GLU A 32 -8.53 9.60 2.67
N GLU A 33 -9.32 8.51 2.67
CA GLU A 33 -8.93 7.28 1.95
C GLU A 33 -9.00 7.50 0.44
N THR A 34 -9.86 8.38 -0.06
CA THR A 34 -9.88 8.76 -1.47
C THR A 34 -8.60 9.50 -1.86
N LEU A 35 -8.16 10.47 -1.07
CA LEU A 35 -6.93 11.23 -1.33
C LEU A 35 -5.65 10.38 -1.21
N LYS A 36 -5.60 9.47 -0.23
CA LYS A 36 -4.51 8.51 -0.08
C LYS A 36 -4.53 7.49 -1.21
N GLY A 37 -5.71 6.97 -1.54
CA GLY A 37 -5.92 6.05 -2.64
C GLY A 37 -5.51 6.64 -4.00
N ALA A 38 -5.80 7.90 -4.25
CA ALA A 38 -5.38 8.59 -5.47
C ALA A 38 -3.85 8.58 -5.64
N LEU A 39 -3.09 8.74 -4.54
CA LEU A 39 -1.63 8.64 -4.58
C LEU A 39 -1.16 7.21 -4.85
N VAL A 40 -1.79 6.21 -4.24
CA VAL A 40 -1.50 4.80 -4.53
C VAL A 40 -1.79 4.46 -6.00
N VAL A 41 -2.94 4.90 -6.53
CA VAL A 41 -3.30 4.76 -7.95
C VAL A 41 -2.22 5.37 -8.83
N PHE A 42 -1.82 6.60 -8.52
CA PHE A 42 -0.75 7.28 -9.26
C PHE A 42 0.56 6.48 -9.27
N LEU A 43 1.00 5.96 -8.12
CA LEU A 43 2.23 5.17 -8.02
C LEU A 43 2.14 3.86 -8.84
N ILE A 44 1.00 3.17 -8.80
CA ILE A 44 0.78 1.95 -9.59
C ILE A 44 0.77 2.27 -11.09
N LEU A 45 0.03 3.30 -11.52
CA LEU A 45 -0.04 3.70 -12.93
C LEU A 45 1.31 4.18 -13.47
N ARG A 46 2.15 4.78 -12.60
CA ARG A 46 3.53 5.16 -12.94
C ARG A 46 4.53 4.01 -12.83
N ARG A 47 4.06 2.78 -12.64
CA ARG A 47 4.90 1.57 -12.52
C ARG A 47 5.98 1.69 -11.43
N ARG A 48 5.68 2.44 -10.36
CA ARG A 48 6.56 2.56 -9.18
C ARG A 48 6.35 1.45 -8.16
N ILE A 49 5.30 0.66 -8.34
CA ILE A 49 4.92 -0.48 -7.52
C ILE A 49 4.93 -1.70 -8.45
N GLY A 50 5.98 -2.51 -8.35
CA GLY A 50 6.17 -3.72 -9.15
C GLY A 50 5.61 -4.98 -8.49
N PHE A 51 5.88 -5.15 -7.21
CA PHE A 51 5.53 -6.34 -6.44
C PHE A 51 4.51 -6.04 -5.33
N LEU A 52 3.93 -7.11 -4.75
CA LEU A 52 3.01 -6.97 -3.61
C LEU A 52 3.68 -6.34 -2.39
N VAL A 53 4.96 -6.64 -2.19
CA VAL A 53 5.76 -6.04 -1.10
C VAL A 53 5.89 -4.53 -1.29
N ASP A 54 6.17 -4.07 -2.51
CA ASP A 54 6.23 -2.63 -2.81
C ASP A 54 4.90 -1.95 -2.55
N ALA A 55 3.78 -2.65 -2.88
CA ALA A 55 2.44 -2.14 -2.62
C ALA A 55 2.19 -1.98 -1.11
N ALA A 56 2.59 -2.97 -0.31
CA ALA A 56 2.47 -2.90 1.15
C ALA A 56 3.28 -1.74 1.73
N ILE A 57 4.56 -1.63 1.35
CA ILE A 57 5.48 -0.59 1.84
C ILE A 57 5.00 0.80 1.41
N ALA A 58 4.68 0.99 0.12
CA ALA A 58 4.23 2.27 -0.40
C ALA A 58 2.89 2.69 0.21
N GLY A 59 1.94 1.77 0.31
CA GLY A 59 0.65 2.03 0.94
C GLY A 59 0.80 2.42 2.41
N PHE A 60 1.61 1.67 3.16
CA PHE A 60 1.89 2.00 4.56
C PHE A 60 2.57 3.37 4.70
N ALA A 61 3.57 3.68 3.89
CA ALA A 61 4.27 4.96 3.92
C ALA A 61 3.33 6.13 3.60
N VAL A 62 2.43 5.98 2.63
CA VAL A 62 1.41 6.99 2.30
C VAL A 62 0.48 7.24 3.48
N GLY A 63 -0.04 6.18 4.12
CA GLY A 63 -0.95 6.29 5.24
C GLY A 63 -0.27 6.84 6.50
N ALA A 64 0.91 6.33 6.88
CA ALA A 64 1.67 6.79 8.03
C ALA A 64 2.14 8.25 7.86
N GLY A 65 2.57 8.62 6.65
CA GLY A 65 2.90 10.01 6.32
C GLY A 65 1.69 10.94 6.41
N PHE A 66 0.50 10.46 6.01
CA PHE A 66 -0.75 11.20 6.22
C PHE A 66 -1.01 11.45 7.71
N ALA A 67 -0.96 10.39 8.53
CA ALA A 67 -1.16 10.48 9.98
C ALA A 67 -0.16 11.41 10.68
N THR A 68 1.09 11.41 10.20
CA THR A 68 2.12 12.32 10.74
C THR A 68 1.71 13.78 10.56
N VAL A 69 1.30 14.17 9.37
CA VAL A 69 0.86 15.55 9.08
C VAL A 69 -0.41 15.89 9.86
N GLU A 70 -1.36 14.96 9.95
CA GLU A 70 -2.58 15.13 10.70
C GLU A 70 -2.29 15.33 12.21
N ASN A 71 -1.42 14.49 12.78
CA ASN A 71 -1.04 14.59 14.20
C ASN A 71 -0.32 15.90 14.51
N VAL A 72 0.56 16.36 13.60
CA VAL A 72 1.20 17.68 13.73
C VAL A 72 0.15 18.79 13.75
N TYR A 73 -0.83 18.74 12.85
CA TYR A 73 -1.92 19.70 12.81
C TYR A 73 -2.70 19.73 14.15
N TYR A 74 -3.10 18.57 14.66
CA TYR A 74 -3.83 18.49 15.94
C TYR A 74 -3.00 18.93 17.15
N ALA A 75 -1.69 18.66 17.14
CA ALA A 75 -0.80 19.12 18.20
C ALA A 75 -0.76 20.65 18.29
N PHE A 76 -0.74 21.33 17.14
CA PHE A 76 -0.80 22.80 17.10
C PHE A 76 -2.20 23.35 17.42
N ALA A 77 -3.26 22.67 16.97
CA ALA A 77 -4.64 23.15 17.13
C ALA A 77 -5.18 22.96 18.55
N SER A 78 -4.77 21.92 19.27
CA SER A 78 -5.34 21.53 20.59
C SER A 78 -4.38 21.72 21.74
N GLY A 79 -3.15 22.21 21.51
CA GLY A 79 -2.10 22.27 22.52
C GLY A 79 -1.45 20.90 22.80
N PRO A 80 -0.39 20.87 23.65
CA PRO A 80 0.35 19.64 23.92
C PRO A 80 -0.52 18.62 24.68
N PRO A 81 -0.83 17.47 24.06
CA PRO A 81 -1.60 16.42 24.73
C PRO A 81 -0.74 15.68 25.76
N GLY A 82 -1.39 15.06 26.75
CA GLY A 82 -0.70 14.16 27.68
C GLY A 82 -0.08 12.95 26.96
N LEU A 83 0.90 12.30 27.61
CA LEU A 83 1.66 11.18 27.03
C LEU A 83 0.78 10.06 26.46
N GLY A 84 -0.30 9.69 27.14
CA GLY A 84 -1.24 8.65 26.66
C GLY A 84 -1.91 9.02 25.34
N VAL A 85 -2.33 10.27 25.20
CA VAL A 85 -2.92 10.78 23.95
C VAL A 85 -1.88 10.80 22.83
N TRP A 86 -0.62 11.18 23.13
CA TRP A 86 0.49 11.11 22.18
C TRP A 86 0.76 9.69 21.67
N LEU A 87 0.75 8.70 22.57
CA LEU A 87 0.95 7.30 22.19
C LEU A 87 -0.19 6.79 21.28
N VAL A 88 -1.44 7.04 21.67
CA VAL A 88 -2.60 6.60 20.89
C VAL A 88 -2.66 7.32 19.54
N ARG A 89 -2.53 8.64 19.52
CA ARG A 89 -2.56 9.38 18.25
C ARG A 89 -1.30 9.19 17.43
N GLY A 90 -0.12 9.27 18.04
CA GLY A 90 1.15 9.14 17.30
C GLY A 90 1.32 7.77 16.70
N LEU A 91 1.11 6.71 17.48
CA LEU A 91 1.32 5.35 17.06
C LEU A 91 0.04 4.70 16.48
N GLY A 92 -1.09 4.82 17.21
CA GLY A 92 -2.36 4.20 16.81
C GLY A 92 -2.89 4.72 15.50
N THR A 93 -2.94 6.05 15.32
CA THR A 93 -3.41 6.61 14.04
C THR A 93 -2.43 6.36 12.90
N ALA A 94 -1.11 6.38 13.18
CA ALA A 94 -0.11 6.08 12.15
C ALA A 94 -0.23 4.63 11.65
N VAL A 95 -0.41 3.67 12.56
CA VAL A 95 -0.60 2.26 12.23
C VAL A 95 -1.95 2.03 11.54
N MET A 96 -3.01 2.68 12.00
CA MET A 96 -4.34 2.57 11.38
C MET A 96 -4.32 3.10 9.94
N HIS A 97 -3.88 4.34 9.72
CA HIS A 97 -3.81 4.93 8.38
C HIS A 97 -2.84 4.16 7.47
N GLY A 98 -1.67 3.77 8.02
CA GLY A 98 -0.70 2.95 7.31
C GLY A 98 -1.30 1.62 6.89
N GLY A 99 -1.94 0.89 7.82
CA GLY A 99 -2.56 -0.40 7.57
C GLY A 99 -3.74 -0.33 6.60
N ALA A 100 -4.62 0.65 6.75
CA ALA A 100 -5.75 0.86 5.85
C ALA A 100 -5.28 1.11 4.41
N THR A 101 -4.32 2.03 4.23
CA THR A 101 -3.81 2.35 2.89
C THR A 101 -2.94 1.22 2.32
N ALA A 102 -2.19 0.47 3.14
CA ALA A 102 -1.48 -0.73 2.71
C ALA A 102 -2.46 -1.82 2.22
N SER A 103 -3.57 -2.02 2.93
CA SER A 103 -4.62 -2.97 2.52
C SER A 103 -5.24 -2.58 1.17
N LEU A 104 -5.51 -1.27 0.96
CA LEU A 104 -5.94 -0.75 -0.34
C LEU A 104 -4.93 -1.09 -1.43
N ALA A 105 -3.66 -0.77 -1.21
CA ALA A 105 -2.60 -0.98 -2.19
C ALA A 105 -2.41 -2.47 -2.54
N LEU A 106 -2.40 -3.35 -1.53
CA LEU A 106 -2.29 -4.79 -1.69
C LEU A 106 -3.45 -5.38 -2.48
N MET A 107 -4.69 -5.03 -2.14
CA MET A 107 -5.87 -5.52 -2.84
C MET A 107 -5.89 -5.03 -4.29
N ALA A 108 -5.59 -3.75 -4.51
CA ALA A 108 -5.52 -3.18 -5.85
C ALA A 108 -4.45 -3.88 -6.71
N LYS A 109 -3.23 -4.03 -6.17
CA LYS A 109 -2.12 -4.71 -6.87
C LYS A 109 -2.47 -6.16 -7.18
N THR A 110 -3.02 -6.90 -6.21
CA THR A 110 -3.45 -8.29 -6.42
C THR A 110 -4.49 -8.41 -7.53
N LEU A 111 -5.47 -7.52 -7.60
CA LEU A 111 -6.51 -7.54 -8.63
C LEU A 111 -5.98 -7.13 -10.00
N ILE A 112 -5.04 -6.19 -10.05
CA ILE A 112 -4.37 -5.76 -11.29
C ILE A 112 -3.53 -6.91 -11.84
N ASP A 113 -2.73 -7.56 -10.99
CA ASP A 113 -1.89 -8.69 -11.40
C ASP A 113 -2.72 -9.87 -11.94
N ARG A 114 -3.86 -10.17 -11.28
CA ARG A 114 -4.77 -11.23 -11.75
C ARG A 114 -5.48 -10.90 -13.06
N ARG A 115 -5.76 -9.62 -13.33
CA ARG A 115 -6.53 -9.18 -14.51
C ARG A 115 -5.65 -8.71 -15.67
N GLY A 116 -4.34 -8.57 -15.46
CA GLY A 116 -3.38 -8.06 -16.43
C GLY A 116 -3.58 -6.59 -16.82
N ARG A 117 -4.47 -5.86 -16.14
CA ARG A 117 -4.75 -4.45 -16.44
C ARG A 117 -5.17 -3.65 -15.22
N ALA A 118 -4.68 -2.42 -15.14
CA ALA A 118 -5.09 -1.46 -14.13
C ALA A 118 -6.40 -0.78 -14.54
N THR A 119 -7.47 -1.04 -13.80
CA THR A 119 -8.78 -0.38 -13.95
C THR A 119 -9.18 0.26 -12.64
N LEU A 120 -9.95 1.34 -12.68
CA LEU A 120 -10.49 1.97 -11.46
C LEU A 120 -11.26 0.98 -10.59
N LEU A 121 -11.95 0.01 -11.20
CA LEU A 121 -12.68 -1.05 -10.48
C LEU A 121 -11.76 -1.98 -9.68
N ALA A 122 -10.46 -2.07 -10.01
CA ALA A 122 -9.51 -2.86 -9.23
C ALA A 122 -9.17 -2.19 -7.87
N PHE A 123 -9.34 -0.88 -7.78
CA PHE A 123 -9.07 -0.13 -6.55
C PHE A 123 -10.27 -0.09 -5.59
N LEU A 124 -11.48 -0.27 -6.11
CA LEU A 124 -12.71 -0.10 -5.34
C LEU A 124 -12.82 -1.02 -4.10
N PRO A 125 -12.54 -2.34 -4.17
CA PRO A 125 -12.63 -3.20 -2.99
C PRO A 125 -11.64 -2.81 -1.90
N GLY A 126 -10.41 -2.47 -2.28
CA GLY A 126 -9.38 -2.01 -1.34
C GLY A 126 -9.73 -0.65 -0.72
N TRP A 127 -10.29 0.25 -1.51
CA TRP A 127 -10.79 1.54 -1.02
C TRP A 127 -11.95 1.37 -0.03
N CYS A 128 -12.93 0.52 -0.34
CA CYS A 128 -14.01 0.21 0.58
C CYS A 128 -13.48 -0.36 1.92
N LEU A 129 -12.54 -1.30 1.85
CA LEU A 129 -11.93 -1.87 3.05
C LEU A 129 -11.19 -0.79 3.86
N ALA A 130 -10.40 0.07 3.22
CA ALA A 130 -9.69 1.14 3.90
C ALA A 130 -10.64 2.12 4.60
N VAL A 131 -11.71 2.54 3.93
CA VAL A 131 -12.76 3.40 4.51
C VAL A 131 -13.42 2.72 5.71
N LEU A 132 -13.75 1.44 5.60
CA LEU A 132 -14.36 0.67 6.71
C LEU A 132 -13.42 0.56 7.92
N LEU A 133 -12.14 0.22 7.70
CA LEU A 133 -11.15 0.13 8.78
C LEU A 133 -10.95 1.47 9.48
N HIS A 134 -10.83 2.55 8.69
CA HIS A 134 -10.67 3.89 9.22
C HIS A 134 -11.92 4.34 10.00
N SER A 135 -13.11 4.18 9.42
CA SER A 135 -14.37 4.50 10.09
C SER A 135 -14.55 3.69 11.38
N ALA A 136 -14.29 2.38 11.35
CA ALA A 136 -14.37 1.53 12.54
C ALA A 136 -13.42 1.99 13.65
N PHE A 137 -12.19 2.39 13.31
CA PHE A 137 -11.25 2.95 14.28
C PHE A 137 -11.78 4.23 14.89
N ASN A 138 -12.33 5.15 14.11
CA ASN A 138 -12.88 6.42 14.57
C ASN A 138 -14.12 6.28 15.46
N HIS A 139 -14.85 5.16 15.37
CA HIS A 139 -15.98 4.88 16.26
C HIS A 139 -15.56 4.48 17.67
N PHE A 140 -14.26 4.18 17.88
CA PHE A 140 -13.75 3.76 19.19
C PHE A 140 -14.57 2.61 19.83
N PHE A 141 -14.95 1.59 19.04
CA PHE A 141 -15.64 0.41 19.55
C PHE A 141 -14.83 -0.32 20.64
N LEU A 142 -13.51 -0.19 20.59
CA LEU A 142 -12.58 -0.63 21.62
C LEU A 142 -11.92 0.61 22.23
N ALA A 143 -11.43 0.50 23.46
CA ALA A 143 -10.62 1.54 24.06
C ALA A 143 -9.43 1.87 23.13
N PRO A 144 -9.08 3.16 22.95
CA PRO A 144 -8.06 3.58 21.98
C PRO A 144 -6.69 2.92 22.16
N ASP A 145 -6.29 2.66 23.39
CA ASP A 145 -5.07 1.94 23.76
C ASP A 145 -5.14 0.46 23.33
N LEU A 146 -6.26 -0.20 23.56
CA LEU A 146 -6.48 -1.59 23.12
C LEU A 146 -6.54 -1.70 21.61
N SER A 147 -7.19 -0.77 20.92
CA SER A 147 -7.22 -0.70 19.45
C SER A 147 -5.81 -0.53 18.87
N THR A 148 -5.02 0.37 19.46
CA THR A 148 -3.62 0.62 19.08
C THR A 148 -2.79 -0.63 19.27
N LEU A 149 -2.92 -1.29 20.43
CA LEU A 149 -2.19 -2.51 20.75
C LEU A 149 -2.56 -3.65 19.78
N ALA A 150 -3.85 -3.84 19.51
CA ALA A 150 -4.32 -4.84 18.55
C ALA A 150 -3.73 -4.60 17.15
N LEU A 151 -3.74 -3.37 16.67
CA LEU A 151 -3.16 -3.02 15.38
C LEU A 151 -1.65 -3.25 15.32
N LEU A 152 -0.92 -2.95 16.40
CA LEU A 152 0.51 -3.18 16.50
C LEU A 152 0.90 -4.66 16.39
N PHE A 153 0.02 -5.58 16.80
CA PHE A 153 0.24 -7.01 16.62
C PHE A 153 -0.27 -7.53 15.28
N VAL A 154 -1.48 -7.14 14.90
CA VAL A 154 -2.12 -7.67 13.68
C VAL A 154 -1.39 -7.23 12.41
N LEU A 155 -0.95 -5.97 12.34
CA LEU A 155 -0.32 -5.46 11.13
C LEU A 155 1.03 -6.12 10.81
N PRO A 156 1.99 -6.29 11.75
CA PRO A 156 3.20 -7.04 11.47
C PRO A 156 2.94 -8.50 11.06
N LEU A 157 1.96 -9.17 11.67
CA LEU A 157 1.59 -10.53 11.29
C LEU A 157 1.04 -10.59 9.86
N LEU A 158 0.21 -9.63 9.50
CA LEU A 158 -0.32 -9.50 8.14
C LEU A 158 0.78 -9.21 7.13
N LEU A 159 1.72 -8.32 7.47
CA LEU A 159 2.90 -8.05 6.63
C LEU A 159 3.75 -9.31 6.46
N VAL A 160 4.05 -10.04 7.53
CA VAL A 160 4.80 -11.32 7.45
C VAL A 160 4.08 -12.32 6.54
N ALA A 161 2.76 -12.45 6.65
CA ALA A 161 1.96 -13.33 5.77
C ALA A 161 2.05 -12.90 4.30
N VAL A 162 1.97 -11.60 4.03
CA VAL A 162 2.13 -11.04 2.67
C VAL A 162 3.54 -11.30 2.13
N PHE A 163 4.57 -11.07 2.94
CA PHE A 163 5.97 -11.32 2.56
C PHE A 163 6.21 -12.79 2.22
N ARG A 164 5.75 -13.71 3.09
CA ARG A 164 5.88 -15.16 2.84
C ARG A 164 5.15 -15.59 1.57
N GLY A 165 3.91 -15.16 1.39
CA GLY A 165 3.16 -15.49 0.18
C GLY A 165 3.72 -14.85 -1.09
N SER A 166 4.42 -13.72 -0.99
CA SER A 166 5.16 -13.12 -2.10
C SER A 166 6.45 -13.88 -2.40
N GLU A 167 7.19 -14.27 -1.37
CA GLU A 167 8.42 -15.06 -1.49
C GLU A 167 8.15 -16.44 -2.10
N GLU A 168 7.13 -17.16 -1.62
CA GLU A 168 6.74 -18.47 -2.16
C GLU A 168 6.40 -18.39 -3.65
N ARG A 169 5.58 -17.43 -4.06
CA ARG A 169 5.26 -17.21 -5.48
C ARG A 169 6.48 -16.86 -6.33
N THR A 170 7.40 -16.06 -5.79
CA THR A 170 8.64 -15.72 -6.47
C THR A 170 9.54 -16.93 -6.60
N ARG A 171 9.63 -17.77 -5.56
CA ARG A 171 10.41 -19.03 -5.56
C ARG A 171 9.82 -20.05 -6.53
N GLU A 172 8.50 -20.29 -6.49
CA GLU A 172 7.83 -21.18 -7.44
C GLU A 172 8.06 -20.73 -8.87
N TRP A 173 7.97 -19.44 -9.09
CA TRP A 173 8.17 -18.85 -10.39
C TRP A 173 9.63 -18.91 -10.86
N LEU A 174 10.62 -18.64 -10.00
CA LEU A 174 12.05 -18.85 -10.27
C LEU A 174 12.38 -20.35 -10.41
N GLY A 175 11.81 -21.22 -9.56
CA GLY A 175 12.01 -22.65 -9.57
C GLY A 175 11.54 -23.29 -10.87
N THR A 176 10.41 -22.84 -11.44
CA THR A 176 9.94 -23.27 -12.76
C THR A 176 10.80 -22.73 -13.91
N GLY A 177 11.59 -21.66 -13.65
CA GLY A 177 12.44 -21.03 -14.67
C GLY A 177 13.87 -21.61 -14.78
N PHE A 178 14.41 -22.16 -13.68
CA PHE A 178 15.83 -22.50 -13.57
C PHE A 178 16.06 -23.97 -13.20
N ASP A 179 15.21 -24.88 -13.68
CA ASP A 179 15.26 -26.28 -13.27
C ASP A 179 16.52 -27.05 -13.74
N THR A 180 17.37 -26.43 -14.56
CA THR A 180 18.66 -27.03 -14.91
C THR A 180 19.75 -25.97 -15.11
N ASP A 181 20.89 -26.14 -14.44
CA ASP A 181 22.13 -25.42 -14.73
C ASP A 181 22.50 -25.47 -16.25
N ALA A 182 21.99 -26.45 -16.97
CA ALA A 182 22.15 -26.63 -18.42
C ALA A 182 21.40 -25.53 -19.19
N GLU A 183 20.17 -25.16 -18.84
CA GLU A 183 19.42 -24.08 -19.50
C GLU A 183 20.11 -22.72 -19.32
N LEU A 184 20.67 -22.46 -18.15
CA LEU A 184 21.46 -21.26 -17.87
C LEU A 184 22.77 -21.25 -18.69
N LEU A 185 23.46 -22.37 -18.77
CA LEU A 185 24.67 -22.52 -19.57
C LEU A 185 24.40 -22.33 -21.07
N GLU A 186 23.32 -22.88 -21.56
CA GLU A 186 22.90 -22.71 -22.96
C GLU A 186 22.53 -21.27 -23.29
N LEU A 187 21.87 -20.57 -22.33
CA LEU A 187 21.53 -19.17 -22.46
C LEU A 187 22.78 -18.26 -22.48
N VAL A 188 23.74 -18.54 -21.62
CA VAL A 188 25.02 -17.84 -21.56
C VAL A 188 25.86 -18.11 -22.81
N HIS A 189 25.85 -19.35 -23.34
CA HIS A 189 26.60 -19.72 -24.52
C HIS A 189 25.98 -19.25 -25.83
N SER A 190 24.66 -19.35 -25.96
CA SER A 190 23.95 -18.99 -27.20
C SER A 190 23.68 -17.49 -27.32
N GLY A 191 23.64 -16.76 -26.22
CA GLY A 191 23.23 -15.35 -26.17
C GLY A 191 21.77 -15.13 -26.58
N ASN A 192 21.02 -16.19 -26.84
CA ASN A 192 19.67 -16.14 -27.38
C ASN A 192 18.63 -16.17 -26.26
N VAL A 193 18.36 -14.99 -25.71
CA VAL A 193 17.41 -14.80 -24.62
C VAL A 193 15.96 -14.89 -25.10
N GLU A 194 15.67 -14.56 -26.37
CA GLU A 194 14.30 -14.38 -26.90
C GLU A 194 13.49 -15.68 -27.01
N GLY A 195 13.89 -16.79 -26.91
CA GLY A 195 13.09 -18.05 -26.94
C GLY A 195 13.11 -18.82 -25.65
N SER A 196 13.81 -18.33 -24.64
CA SER A 196 14.01 -19.02 -23.37
C SER A 196 12.93 -18.65 -22.34
N ARG A 197 12.77 -19.50 -21.32
CA ARG A 197 11.93 -19.19 -20.15
C ARG A 197 12.36 -17.88 -19.45
N VAL A 198 13.67 -17.63 -19.43
CA VAL A 198 14.25 -16.37 -18.89
C VAL A 198 13.86 -15.18 -19.74
N GLY A 199 13.88 -15.31 -21.08
CA GLY A 199 13.43 -14.25 -21.98
C GLY A 199 11.95 -13.92 -21.80
N SER A 200 11.11 -14.94 -21.72
CA SER A 200 9.67 -14.78 -21.43
C SER A 200 9.43 -14.10 -20.09
N TYR A 201 10.25 -14.40 -19.09
CA TYR A 201 10.23 -13.73 -17.81
C TYR A 201 10.67 -12.27 -17.89
N LEU A 202 11.81 -12.01 -18.46
CA LEU A 202 12.28 -10.64 -18.64
C LEU A 202 11.25 -9.79 -19.41
N GLN A 203 10.54 -10.42 -20.35
CA GLN A 203 9.48 -9.77 -21.09
C GLN A 203 8.25 -9.48 -20.21
N SER A 204 7.88 -10.37 -19.31
CA SER A 204 6.81 -10.13 -18.33
C SER A 204 7.19 -9.05 -17.32
N LEU A 205 8.45 -8.96 -16.91
CA LEU A 205 8.96 -7.90 -16.05
C LEU A 205 9.00 -6.54 -16.74
N LYS A 206 9.19 -6.50 -18.07
CA LYS A 206 9.19 -5.26 -18.84
C LYS A 206 7.86 -4.51 -18.76
N GLU A 207 6.77 -5.23 -18.50
CA GLU A 207 5.46 -4.63 -18.26
C GLU A 207 5.29 -4.09 -16.83
N LEU A 208 6.08 -4.60 -15.88
CA LEU A 208 5.97 -4.30 -14.45
C LEU A 208 6.99 -3.27 -13.96
N LEU A 209 8.18 -3.23 -14.57
CA LEU A 209 9.32 -2.45 -14.10
C LEU A 209 9.75 -1.37 -15.11
N PRO A 210 10.30 -0.23 -14.63
CA PRO A 210 10.91 0.78 -15.51
C PRO A 210 12.11 0.20 -16.28
N PRO A 211 12.40 0.72 -17.49
CA PRO A 211 13.53 0.25 -18.32
C PRO A 211 14.90 0.31 -17.61
N THR A 212 15.10 1.28 -16.74
CA THR A 212 16.34 1.45 -15.96
C THR A 212 16.57 0.29 -14.99
N VAL A 213 15.52 -0.15 -14.30
CA VAL A 213 15.59 -1.29 -13.36
C VAL A 213 15.82 -2.60 -14.13
N MET A 214 15.23 -2.73 -15.32
CA MET A 214 15.50 -3.86 -16.21
C MET A 214 16.95 -3.91 -16.67
N ALA A 215 17.53 -2.77 -17.02
CA ALA A 215 18.96 -2.70 -17.41
C ALA A 215 19.87 -3.11 -16.24
N ASP A 216 19.59 -2.65 -15.03
CA ASP A 216 20.35 -3.01 -13.84
C ASP A 216 20.25 -4.51 -13.53
N MET A 217 19.06 -5.11 -13.66
CA MET A 217 18.87 -6.56 -13.49
C MET A 217 19.67 -7.37 -14.55
N LEU A 218 19.66 -6.94 -15.82
CA LEU A 218 20.43 -7.58 -16.88
C LEU A 218 21.94 -7.44 -16.68
N CYS A 219 22.40 -6.32 -16.13
CA CYS A 219 23.79 -6.14 -15.77
C CYS A 219 24.22 -7.09 -14.62
N LEU A 220 23.36 -7.31 -13.63
CA LEU A 220 23.60 -8.25 -12.54
C LEU A 220 23.63 -9.72 -12.99
N LEU A 221 22.88 -10.08 -14.02
CA LEU A 221 22.89 -11.43 -14.61
C LEU A 221 24.12 -11.69 -15.51
N ARG A 222 24.88 -10.65 -15.85
CA ARG A 222 26.12 -10.76 -16.64
C ARG A 222 27.39 -10.93 -15.79
N LEU A 223 27.30 -10.74 -14.49
CA LEU A 223 28.39 -10.95 -13.53
C LEU A 223 28.39 -12.38 -13.03
#